data_925c4c85547abc935f15ef9e3e621c66
#
_entry.id   925c4c85547abc935f15ef9e3e621c66
#
_cell.length_a   1.000
_cell.length_b   1.000
_cell.length_c   1.000
_cell.angle_alpha   90.00
_cell.angle_beta   90.00
_cell.angle_gamma   90.00
#
_symmetry.space_group_name_H-M   'P 1'
#
loop_
_entity.id
_entity.type
_entity.pdbx_description
1 polymer ?
#
loop_
_entity_poly.entity_id
_entity_poly.type
_entity_poly.pdbx_seq_one_letter_code
_entity_poly.pdbx_strand_id
1 'polypeptide(L)'
;MKDKTNLTGLNPDNFRSVINGKDTGLYILRNGSGMEMCVTNYGAIVLSIMAPDSHGKFENVVIGFDTLEEARRQSKDYYIGATIGPVAGRILHGAFRVGEKDYHLQLNSVSNTLHSGDNGFHTVVWEAQQPCENQLLLRLFHADGEAGFPGNVTVRMMYTLTDDNGFRIDYEAETDREPCSVPPIMPILTWRAWELPLLPLKTIW
;
A
#
# COMPACT_ATOMS: atom_id res chain seq x y z
N MET A 1 3.10 30.18 5.64
CA MET A 1 2.45 28.86 5.64
C MET A 1 2.89 28.19 6.94
N LYS A 2 1.98 27.76 7.82
CA LYS A 2 2.35 26.98 9.00
C LYS A 2 2.84 25.63 8.49
N ASP A 3 4.09 25.26 8.78
CA ASP A 3 4.59 23.90 8.64
C ASP A 3 3.61 22.98 9.38
N LYS A 4 2.83 22.20 8.63
CA LYS A 4 1.96 21.17 9.20
C LYS A 4 2.86 19.99 9.57
N THR A 5 3.55 20.13 10.70
CA THR A 5 4.29 19.01 11.30
C THR A 5 3.31 17.87 11.53
N ASN A 6 3.63 16.67 11.04
CA ASN A 6 2.82 15.49 11.33
C ASN A 6 3.06 15.00 12.75
N LEU A 7 2.11 14.25 13.31
CA LEU A 7 2.18 13.74 14.69
C LEU A 7 3.32 12.74 14.91
N THR A 8 3.73 12.02 13.86
CA THR A 8 4.84 11.06 13.92
C THR A 8 6.22 11.72 13.83
N GLY A 9 6.32 12.99 13.40
CA GLY A 9 7.60 13.69 13.20
C GLY A 9 8.34 13.27 11.93
N LEU A 10 7.69 12.54 11.00
CA LEU A 10 8.29 12.17 9.72
C LEU A 10 8.62 13.42 8.90
N ASN A 11 9.86 13.50 8.39
CA ASN A 11 10.27 14.59 7.52
C ASN A 11 9.83 14.32 6.08
N PRO A 12 8.95 15.15 5.47
CA PRO A 12 8.49 14.97 4.09
C PRO A 12 9.62 14.93 3.06
N ASP A 13 10.73 15.63 3.30
CA ASP A 13 11.86 15.67 2.38
C ASP A 13 12.56 14.32 2.26
N ASN A 14 12.50 13.47 3.29
CA ASN A 14 13.05 12.11 3.26
C ASN A 14 12.29 11.17 2.31
N PHE A 15 11.12 11.57 1.79
CA PHE A 15 10.28 10.79 0.88
C PHE A 15 10.23 11.38 -0.53
N ARG A 16 10.92 12.49 -0.79
CA ARG A 16 11.00 13.11 -2.11
C ARG A 16 12.12 12.50 -2.93
N SER A 17 11.76 11.95 -4.07
CA SER A 17 12.70 11.41 -5.06
C SER A 17 12.01 11.30 -6.41
N VAL A 18 12.78 11.01 -7.47
CA VAL A 18 12.25 10.66 -8.79
C VAL A 18 12.65 9.22 -9.09
N ILE A 19 11.67 8.35 -9.25
CA ILE A 19 11.88 6.92 -9.55
C ILE A 19 11.18 6.61 -10.87
N ASN A 20 11.93 6.15 -11.85
CA ASN A 20 11.43 5.86 -13.21
C ASN A 20 10.60 7.02 -13.81
N GLY A 21 11.06 8.26 -13.60
CA GLY A 21 10.41 9.47 -14.11
C GLY A 21 9.15 9.91 -13.35
N LYS A 22 8.81 9.27 -12.24
CA LYS A 22 7.67 9.61 -11.37
C LYS A 22 8.14 10.17 -10.04
N ASP A 23 7.50 11.25 -9.58
CA ASP A 23 7.80 11.87 -8.29
C ASP A 23 7.23 11.03 -7.14
N THR A 24 8.03 10.88 -6.07
CA THR A 24 7.58 10.32 -4.81
C THR A 24 7.40 11.40 -3.74
N GLY A 25 6.57 11.13 -2.75
CA GLY A 25 6.29 12.06 -1.66
C GLY A 25 5.68 11.41 -0.44
N LEU A 26 5.52 12.23 0.61
CA LEU A 26 4.79 11.91 1.83
C LEU A 26 3.42 12.60 1.80
N TYR A 27 2.36 11.83 1.97
CA TYR A 27 0.98 12.28 2.06
C TYR A 27 0.49 12.09 3.48
N ILE A 28 -0.10 13.15 4.05
CA ILE A 28 -0.55 13.17 5.44
C ILE A 28 -2.07 13.33 5.44
N LEU A 29 -2.77 12.30 5.91
CA LEU A 29 -4.23 12.31 6.05
C LEU A 29 -4.59 12.60 7.49
N ARG A 30 -5.70 13.35 7.69
CA ARG A 30 -6.24 13.68 9.00
C ARG A 30 -7.76 13.60 8.97
N ASN A 31 -8.36 12.99 9.99
CA ASN A 31 -9.81 13.05 10.19
C ASN A 31 -10.20 14.20 11.16
N GLY A 32 -11.51 14.41 11.34
CA GLY A 32 -12.05 15.41 12.26
C GLY A 32 -11.79 15.10 13.74
N SER A 33 -11.48 13.86 14.10
CA SER A 33 -11.22 13.39 15.47
C SER A 33 -9.72 13.42 15.85
N GLY A 34 -8.85 13.89 14.94
CA GLY A 34 -7.40 14.06 15.18
C GLY A 34 -6.54 12.84 14.86
N MET A 35 -7.12 11.73 14.38
CA MET A 35 -6.34 10.61 13.83
C MET A 35 -5.55 11.07 12.61
N GLU A 36 -4.29 10.62 12.50
CA GLU A 36 -3.40 10.95 11.40
C GLU A 36 -2.78 9.70 10.79
N MET A 37 -2.64 9.70 9.47
CA MET A 37 -1.93 8.66 8.74
C MET A 37 -0.94 9.28 7.76
N CYS A 38 0.28 8.74 7.73
CA CYS A 38 1.29 9.08 6.75
C CYS A 38 1.47 7.96 5.75
N VAL A 39 1.48 8.31 4.46
CA VAL A 39 1.59 7.37 3.33
C VAL A 39 2.61 7.89 2.34
N THR A 40 3.47 7.02 1.81
CA THR A 40 4.21 7.32 0.58
C THR A 40 3.53 6.69 -0.63
N ASN A 41 3.56 7.38 -1.76
CA ASN A 41 3.04 6.83 -3.02
C ASN A 41 3.97 5.80 -3.68
N TYR A 42 5.17 5.57 -3.15
CA TYR A 42 5.97 4.40 -3.51
C TYR A 42 5.38 3.16 -2.83
N GLY A 43 4.96 2.17 -3.62
CA GLY A 43 4.31 0.96 -3.12
C GLY A 43 2.98 1.19 -2.39
N ALA A 44 2.47 2.43 -2.39
CA ALA A 44 1.32 2.87 -1.58
C ALA A 44 1.50 2.50 -0.09
N ILE A 45 2.73 2.69 0.43
CA ILE A 45 3.12 2.22 1.77
C ILE A 45 2.54 3.12 2.85
N VAL A 46 1.82 2.52 3.79
CA VAL A 46 1.42 3.17 5.05
C VAL A 46 2.62 3.19 6.00
N LEU A 47 3.06 4.39 6.38
CA LEU A 47 4.25 4.62 7.20
C LEU A 47 3.91 4.82 8.67
N SER A 48 2.75 5.39 8.97
CA SER A 48 2.27 5.57 10.32
C SER A 48 0.76 5.70 10.36
N ILE A 49 0.16 5.27 11.46
CA ILE A 49 -1.24 5.55 11.82
C ILE A 49 -1.22 5.97 13.29
N MET A 50 -1.43 7.26 13.54
CA MET A 50 -1.57 7.82 14.88
C MET A 50 -3.02 7.73 15.30
N ALA A 51 -3.34 6.77 16.15
CA ALA A 51 -4.69 6.53 16.64
C ALA A 51 -4.77 6.81 18.15
N PRO A 52 -5.91 7.31 18.68
CA PRO A 52 -6.08 7.52 20.11
C PRO A 52 -6.29 6.18 20.85
N ASP A 53 -5.69 6.05 22.01
CA ASP A 53 -5.99 4.99 22.97
C ASP A 53 -7.29 5.29 23.76
N SER A 54 -7.65 4.44 24.71
CA SER A 54 -8.82 4.61 25.57
C SER A 54 -8.77 5.86 26.47
N HIS A 55 -7.61 6.52 26.60
CA HIS A 55 -7.39 7.73 27.38
C HIS A 55 -7.27 8.97 26.49
N GLY A 56 -7.39 8.80 25.16
CA GLY A 56 -7.28 9.88 24.17
C GLY A 56 -5.82 10.24 23.81
N LYS A 57 -4.82 9.45 24.23
CA LYS A 57 -3.44 9.64 23.84
C LYS A 57 -3.20 9.02 22.47
N PHE A 58 -2.61 9.80 21.55
CA PHE A 58 -2.28 9.32 20.21
C PHE A 58 -0.95 8.58 20.21
N GLU A 59 -0.97 7.36 19.67
CA GLU A 59 0.23 6.53 19.46
C GLU A 59 0.24 5.91 18.06
N ASN A 60 1.45 5.66 17.54
CA ASN A 60 1.57 4.98 16.25
C ASN A 60 1.30 3.49 16.42
N VAL A 61 0.24 3.00 15.74
CA VAL A 61 -0.22 1.61 15.85
C VAL A 61 0.32 0.69 14.74
N VAL A 62 1.14 1.19 13.82
CA VAL A 62 1.74 0.39 12.74
C VAL A 62 3.27 0.46 12.77
N ILE A 63 3.93 -0.52 12.16
CA ILE A 63 5.35 -0.47 11.88
C ILE A 63 5.54 0.26 10.55
N GLY A 64 6.42 1.25 10.51
CA GLY A 64 6.74 2.03 9.32
C GLY A 64 8.22 2.41 9.26
N PHE A 65 8.55 3.39 8.41
CA PHE A 65 9.92 3.77 8.08
C PHE A 65 10.06 5.29 8.06
N ASP A 66 11.25 5.79 8.40
CA ASP A 66 11.53 7.22 8.47
C ASP A 66 12.05 7.81 7.15
N THR A 67 12.40 6.95 6.19
CA THR A 67 12.93 7.36 4.88
C THR A 67 12.38 6.50 3.76
N LEU A 68 12.34 7.08 2.54
CA LEU A 68 11.99 6.36 1.33
C LEU A 68 12.95 5.21 1.02
N GLU A 69 14.25 5.41 1.28
CA GLU A 69 15.27 4.38 1.03
C GLU A 69 15.01 3.14 1.88
N GLU A 70 14.73 3.33 3.17
CA GLU A 70 14.41 2.24 4.07
C GLU A 70 13.08 1.56 3.68
N ALA A 71 12.04 2.34 3.38
CA ALA A 71 10.77 1.83 2.91
C ALA A 71 10.93 0.96 1.65
N ARG A 72 11.74 1.40 0.68
CA ARG A 72 12.04 0.63 -0.54
C ARG A 72 12.76 -0.68 -0.27
N ARG A 73 13.77 -0.65 0.58
CA ARG A 73 14.54 -1.85 0.95
C ARG A 73 13.67 -2.87 1.68
N GLN A 74 12.91 -2.41 2.67
CA GLN A 74 12.08 -3.28 3.50
C GLN A 74 10.81 -3.77 2.77
N SER A 75 10.20 -2.95 1.91
CA SER A 75 9.02 -3.40 1.16
C SER A 75 9.36 -4.49 0.15
N LYS A 76 10.58 -4.51 -0.38
CA LYS A 76 11.02 -5.58 -1.28
C LYS A 76 11.13 -6.93 -0.58
N ASP A 77 11.61 -6.95 0.67
CA ASP A 77 11.91 -8.19 1.39
C ASP A 77 10.77 -8.64 2.32
N TYR A 78 10.05 -7.67 2.94
CA TYR A 78 9.08 -7.93 3.99
C TYR A 78 7.68 -7.39 3.74
N TYR A 79 7.48 -6.58 2.70
CA TYR A 79 6.17 -6.03 2.28
C TYR A 79 5.45 -5.16 3.33
N ILE A 80 6.15 -4.70 4.37
CA ILE A 80 5.57 -3.96 5.50
C ILE A 80 4.90 -2.67 5.01
N GLY A 81 3.62 -2.50 5.34
CA GLY A 81 2.82 -1.35 4.99
C GLY A 81 2.42 -1.24 3.52
N ALA A 82 2.96 -2.10 2.64
CA ALA A 82 2.86 -1.97 1.19
C ALA A 82 1.58 -2.58 0.61
N THR A 83 1.19 -2.10 -0.57
CA THR A 83 0.09 -2.66 -1.36
C THR A 83 0.60 -3.78 -2.25
N ILE A 84 0.00 -4.96 -2.12
CA ILE A 84 0.34 -6.17 -2.86
C ILE A 84 -0.59 -6.31 -4.07
N GLY A 85 0.00 -6.62 -5.21
CA GLY A 85 -0.69 -6.87 -6.47
C GLY A 85 0.30 -7.09 -7.63
N PRO A 86 -0.18 -7.54 -8.82
CA PRO A 86 -1.57 -7.93 -9.15
C PRO A 86 -2.10 -9.15 -8.37
N VAL A 87 -1.23 -10.03 -7.85
CA VAL A 87 -1.62 -11.23 -7.09
C VAL A 87 -1.04 -11.21 -5.69
N ALA A 88 -1.89 -11.39 -4.68
CA ALA A 88 -1.49 -11.59 -3.30
C ALA A 88 -1.37 -13.09 -2.98
N GLY A 89 -0.34 -13.46 -2.21
CA GLY A 89 -0.05 -14.85 -1.86
C GLY A 89 0.95 -15.51 -2.81
N ARG A 90 0.94 -16.84 -2.87
CA ARG A 90 1.91 -17.63 -3.63
C ARG A 90 1.29 -18.25 -4.87
N ILE A 91 2.03 -18.15 -5.99
CA ILE A 91 1.76 -18.88 -7.22
C ILE A 91 2.76 -20.04 -7.29
N LEU A 92 2.23 -21.26 -7.24
CA LEU A 92 3.02 -22.48 -7.23
C LEU A 92 3.91 -22.57 -8.50
N HIS A 93 5.21 -22.77 -8.31
CA HIS A 93 6.22 -22.80 -9.37
C HIS A 93 6.22 -21.57 -10.27
N GLY A 94 5.64 -20.45 -9.84
CA GLY A 94 5.51 -19.25 -10.64
C GLY A 94 4.70 -19.45 -11.93
N ALA A 95 3.90 -20.50 -12.03
CA ALA A 95 3.21 -20.87 -13.25
C ALA A 95 1.69 -20.84 -13.08
N PHE A 96 1.00 -20.28 -14.06
CA PHE A 96 -0.47 -20.27 -14.12
C PHE A 96 -0.93 -20.25 -15.59
N ARG A 97 -2.20 -20.58 -15.81
CA ARG A 97 -2.81 -20.60 -17.14
C ARG A 97 -4.00 -19.64 -17.20
N VAL A 98 -4.09 -18.92 -18.32
CA VAL A 98 -5.27 -18.11 -18.66
C VAL A 98 -5.73 -18.50 -20.05
N GLY A 99 -6.95 -19.00 -20.14
CA GLY A 99 -7.42 -19.63 -21.38
C GLY A 99 -6.52 -20.81 -21.80
N GLU A 100 -5.97 -20.76 -23.01
CA GLU A 100 -5.07 -21.79 -23.53
C GLU A 100 -3.58 -21.45 -23.36
N LYS A 101 -3.25 -20.28 -22.78
CA LYS A 101 -1.87 -19.78 -22.67
C LYS A 101 -1.29 -19.98 -21.28
N ASP A 102 -0.11 -20.58 -21.19
CA ASP A 102 0.68 -20.71 -19.98
C ASP A 102 1.56 -19.48 -19.77
N TYR A 103 1.65 -19.04 -18.50
CA TYR A 103 2.46 -17.91 -18.06
C TYR A 103 3.43 -18.36 -16.99
N HIS A 104 4.65 -17.82 -17.04
CA HIS A 104 5.71 -18.11 -16.09
C HIS A 104 6.24 -16.81 -15.52
N LEU A 105 6.25 -16.73 -14.20
CA LEU A 105 6.71 -15.58 -13.43
C LEU A 105 8.09 -15.84 -12.83
N GLN A 106 8.78 -14.78 -12.49
CA GLN A 106 10.01 -14.85 -11.73
C GLN A 106 9.76 -15.47 -10.35
N LEU A 107 10.58 -16.44 -9.95
CA LEU A 107 10.54 -17.03 -8.62
C LEU A 107 11.30 -16.14 -7.63
N ASN A 108 10.67 -15.79 -6.51
CA ASN A 108 11.26 -14.99 -5.44
C ASN A 108 11.05 -15.61 -4.04
N SER A 109 10.45 -16.79 -3.97
CA SER A 109 10.22 -17.54 -2.73
C SER A 109 10.44 -19.02 -2.93
N VAL A 110 11.72 -19.44 -2.87
CA VAL A 110 12.19 -20.81 -3.11
C VAL A 110 11.77 -21.31 -4.51
N SER A 111 10.67 -22.05 -4.61
CA SER A 111 10.12 -22.59 -5.85
C SER A 111 8.82 -21.91 -6.31
N ASN A 112 8.46 -20.77 -5.72
CA ASN A 112 7.18 -20.09 -5.96
C ASN A 112 7.41 -18.62 -6.30
N THR A 113 6.37 -17.98 -6.87
CA THR A 113 6.26 -16.52 -6.90
C THR A 113 5.40 -16.07 -5.73
N LEU A 114 5.95 -15.22 -4.87
CA LEU A 114 5.26 -14.60 -3.75
C LEU A 114 4.92 -13.16 -4.08
N HIS A 115 3.68 -12.75 -3.85
CA HIS A 115 3.23 -11.35 -3.93
C HIS A 115 3.59 -10.67 -5.27
N SER A 116 3.40 -11.40 -6.37
CA SER A 116 3.69 -10.97 -7.75
C SER A 116 5.18 -10.78 -8.08
N GLY A 117 6.08 -11.33 -7.27
CA GLY A 117 7.53 -11.25 -7.51
C GLY A 117 8.13 -9.89 -7.17
N ASP A 118 9.35 -9.64 -7.65
CA ASP A 118 10.14 -8.46 -7.29
C ASP A 118 9.64 -7.15 -7.91
N ASN A 119 8.74 -7.23 -8.91
CA ASN A 119 8.22 -6.09 -9.66
C ASN A 119 6.70 -5.91 -9.47
N GLY A 120 6.17 -6.35 -8.33
CA GLY A 120 4.76 -6.15 -7.98
C GLY A 120 4.42 -4.71 -7.57
N PHE A 121 3.16 -4.47 -7.22
CA PHE A 121 2.62 -3.14 -6.88
C PHE A 121 3.33 -2.45 -5.71
N HIS A 122 3.99 -3.21 -4.84
CA HIS A 122 4.76 -2.74 -3.70
C HIS A 122 6.09 -2.06 -4.07
N THR A 123 6.56 -2.20 -5.32
CA THR A 123 7.84 -1.64 -5.78
C THR A 123 7.70 -0.54 -6.83
N VAL A 124 6.49 -0.10 -7.11
CA VAL A 124 6.22 0.94 -8.11
C VAL A 124 5.72 2.24 -7.50
N VAL A 125 5.88 3.34 -8.22
CA VAL A 125 5.34 4.64 -7.82
C VAL A 125 3.92 4.79 -8.35
N TRP A 126 2.97 4.99 -7.45
CA TRP A 126 1.58 5.26 -7.75
C TRP A 126 1.37 6.76 -8.03
N GLU A 127 0.46 7.08 -8.92
CA GLU A 127 -0.06 8.44 -9.04
C GLU A 127 -0.92 8.72 -7.80
N ALA A 128 -0.67 9.84 -7.13
CA ALA A 128 -1.35 10.16 -5.88
C ALA A 128 -2.03 11.53 -5.97
N GLN A 129 -3.27 11.57 -5.52
CA GLN A 129 -4.07 12.79 -5.41
C GLN A 129 -4.76 12.81 -4.04
N GLN A 130 -4.61 13.90 -3.29
CA GLN A 130 -5.29 14.10 -2.02
C GLN A 130 -6.49 15.04 -2.21
N PRO A 131 -7.71 14.51 -2.43
CA PRO A 131 -8.89 15.34 -2.73
C PRO A 131 -9.38 16.13 -1.53
N CYS A 132 -9.16 15.62 -0.32
CA CYS A 132 -9.45 16.28 0.96
C CYS A 132 -8.49 15.82 2.05
N GLU A 133 -8.59 16.39 3.25
CA GLU A 133 -7.62 16.15 4.33
C GLU A 133 -7.59 14.69 4.80
N ASN A 134 -8.71 13.97 4.73
CA ASN A 134 -8.84 12.61 5.24
C ASN A 134 -8.83 11.53 4.14
N GLN A 135 -8.57 11.89 2.87
CA GLN A 135 -8.59 10.94 1.76
C GLN A 135 -7.35 11.05 0.87
N LEU A 136 -6.87 9.91 0.38
CA LEU A 136 -5.81 9.80 -0.60
C LEU A 136 -6.23 8.82 -1.70
N LEU A 137 -6.36 9.33 -2.94
CA LEU A 137 -6.57 8.52 -4.13
C LEU A 137 -5.22 8.14 -4.73
N LEU A 138 -5.01 6.84 -4.89
CA LEU A 138 -3.83 6.23 -5.50
C LEU A 138 -4.26 5.51 -6.78
N ARG A 139 -3.54 5.76 -7.88
CA ARG A 139 -3.81 5.15 -9.19
C ARG A 139 -2.56 4.49 -9.72
N LEU A 140 -2.73 3.33 -10.32
CA LEU A 140 -1.68 2.59 -10.98
C LEU A 140 -2.17 2.04 -12.31
N PHE A 141 -1.42 2.27 -13.38
CA PHE A 141 -1.55 1.55 -14.63
C PHE A 141 -0.43 0.50 -14.68
N HIS A 142 -0.82 -0.76 -14.82
CA HIS A 142 0.05 -1.92 -14.98
C HIS A 142 -0.13 -2.45 -16.39
N ALA A 143 0.93 -2.37 -17.20
CA ALA A 143 0.86 -2.72 -18.62
C ALA A 143 0.87 -4.24 -18.85
N ASP A 144 0.32 -4.67 -20.01
CA ASP A 144 0.37 -6.07 -20.44
C ASP A 144 1.82 -6.58 -20.46
N GLY A 145 2.07 -7.68 -19.76
CA GLY A 145 3.37 -8.30 -19.60
C GLY A 145 4.23 -7.76 -18.45
N GLU A 146 3.84 -6.69 -17.79
CA GLU A 146 4.54 -6.19 -16.60
C GLU A 146 4.55 -7.26 -15.50
N ALA A 147 5.68 -7.43 -14.82
CA ALA A 147 5.91 -8.51 -13.84
C ALA A 147 5.54 -9.93 -14.35
N GLY A 148 5.35 -10.12 -15.66
CA GLY A 148 4.96 -11.38 -16.31
C GLY A 148 3.44 -11.64 -16.36
N PHE A 149 2.62 -10.70 -15.89
CA PHE A 149 1.15 -10.84 -15.90
C PHE A 149 0.55 -10.33 -17.22
N PRO A 150 -0.50 -11.03 -17.75
CA PRO A 150 -1.17 -10.60 -18.96
C PRO A 150 -2.24 -9.52 -18.71
N GLY A 151 -2.45 -8.70 -19.74
CA GLY A 151 -3.48 -7.67 -19.79
C GLY A 151 -3.05 -6.35 -19.17
N ASN A 152 -3.63 -5.27 -19.68
CA ASN A 152 -3.51 -3.98 -19.05
C ASN A 152 -4.47 -3.92 -17.87
N VAL A 153 -3.99 -3.45 -16.72
CA VAL A 153 -4.81 -3.30 -15.52
C VAL A 153 -4.68 -1.87 -15.00
N THR A 154 -5.82 -1.19 -14.85
CA THR A 154 -5.87 0.10 -14.14
C THR A 154 -6.45 -0.13 -12.76
N VAL A 155 -5.69 0.24 -11.72
CA VAL A 155 -6.11 0.13 -10.33
C VAL A 155 -6.34 1.52 -9.76
N ARG A 156 -7.46 1.69 -9.07
CA ARG A 156 -7.75 2.86 -8.22
C ARG A 156 -7.92 2.37 -6.79
N MET A 157 -7.25 3.02 -5.87
CA MET A 157 -7.35 2.71 -4.46
C MET A 157 -7.56 4.01 -3.67
N MET A 158 -8.60 4.04 -2.86
CA MET A 158 -8.91 5.18 -1.99
C MET A 158 -8.64 4.81 -0.54
N TYR A 159 -7.72 5.52 0.09
CA TYR A 159 -7.53 5.50 1.53
C TYR A 159 -8.37 6.60 2.16
N THR A 160 -9.15 6.25 3.17
CA THR A 160 -9.99 7.20 3.92
C THR A 160 -9.83 6.99 5.42
N LEU A 161 -9.52 8.06 6.15
CA LEU A 161 -9.69 8.09 7.59
C LEU A 161 -11.11 8.57 7.90
N THR A 162 -11.89 7.74 8.59
CA THR A 162 -13.26 8.08 8.99
C THR A 162 -13.28 8.81 10.32
N ASP A 163 -14.30 9.63 10.58
CA ASP A 163 -14.37 10.45 11.79
C ASP A 163 -14.60 9.63 13.09
N ASP A 164 -14.98 8.36 12.94
CA ASP A 164 -15.04 7.38 14.04
C ASP A 164 -13.71 6.62 14.26
N ASN A 165 -12.60 7.20 13.75
CA ASN A 165 -11.24 6.66 13.84
C ASN A 165 -11.04 5.33 13.12
N GLY A 166 -11.78 5.07 12.05
CA GLY A 166 -11.58 3.94 11.14
C GLY A 166 -10.58 4.28 10.03
N PHE A 167 -9.88 3.26 9.53
CA PHE A 167 -9.15 3.31 8.27
C PHE A 167 -9.87 2.42 7.25
N ARG A 168 -10.41 3.05 6.20
CA ARG A 168 -11.12 2.38 5.11
C ARG A 168 -10.29 2.40 3.84
N ILE A 169 -10.30 1.28 3.13
CA ILE A 169 -9.64 1.11 1.85
C ILE A 169 -10.67 0.61 0.83
N ASP A 170 -10.90 1.40 -0.21
CA ASP A 170 -11.76 1.03 -1.33
C ASP A 170 -10.89 0.72 -2.54
N TYR A 171 -11.20 -0.35 -3.27
CA TYR A 171 -10.48 -0.77 -4.47
C TYR A 171 -11.41 -0.83 -5.67
N GLU A 172 -10.88 -0.38 -6.80
CA GLU A 172 -11.47 -0.57 -8.12
C GLU A 172 -10.36 -1.00 -9.07
N ALA A 173 -10.59 -2.04 -9.85
CA ALA A 173 -9.66 -2.49 -10.87
C ALA A 173 -10.40 -2.78 -12.18
N GLU A 174 -9.86 -2.28 -13.28
CA GLU A 174 -10.35 -2.48 -14.64
C GLU A 174 -9.26 -3.18 -15.45
N THR A 175 -9.65 -4.13 -16.31
CA THR A 175 -8.73 -4.82 -17.23
C THR A 175 -9.33 -4.91 -18.63
N ASP A 176 -8.48 -4.92 -19.65
CA ASP A 176 -8.86 -5.05 -21.06
C ASP A 176 -8.89 -6.52 -21.53
N ARG A 177 -8.56 -7.48 -20.67
CA ARG A 177 -8.63 -8.91 -20.97
C ARG A 177 -9.48 -9.65 -19.98
N GLU A 178 -9.90 -10.88 -20.37
CA GLU A 178 -10.51 -11.79 -19.40
C GLU A 178 -9.62 -11.87 -18.14
N PRO A 179 -10.15 -11.51 -16.97
CA PRO A 179 -9.37 -11.58 -15.76
C PRO A 179 -8.94 -13.03 -15.57
N CYS A 180 -7.63 -13.29 -15.56
CA CYS A 180 -7.20 -14.39 -14.72
C CYS A 180 -7.77 -14.00 -13.36
N SER A 181 -8.45 -14.93 -12.69
CA SER A 181 -9.04 -14.70 -11.37
C SER A 181 -7.95 -14.07 -10.50
N VAL A 182 -7.86 -12.74 -10.57
CA VAL A 182 -6.87 -11.96 -9.85
C VAL A 182 -7.32 -12.01 -8.41
N PRO A 183 -6.60 -12.71 -7.53
CA PRO A 183 -6.89 -12.60 -6.12
C PRO A 183 -6.73 -11.14 -5.69
N PRO A 184 -7.44 -10.73 -4.67
CA PRO A 184 -7.61 -9.34 -4.33
C PRO A 184 -6.26 -8.65 -4.05
N ILE A 185 -6.16 -7.41 -4.48
CA ILE A 185 -5.15 -6.44 -4.03
C ILE A 185 -5.24 -6.39 -2.50
N MET A 186 -4.12 -6.56 -1.82
CA MET A 186 -4.09 -6.62 -0.36
C MET A 186 -3.01 -5.70 0.20
N PRO A 187 -3.34 -4.71 1.05
CA PRO A 187 -2.34 -4.02 1.85
C PRO A 187 -1.87 -4.93 2.98
N ILE A 188 -0.56 -4.97 3.21
CA ILE A 188 0.02 -5.66 4.36
C ILE A 188 0.28 -4.62 5.45
N LEU A 189 -0.61 -4.53 6.42
CA LEU A 189 -0.44 -3.70 7.61
C LEU A 189 0.12 -4.55 8.74
N THR A 190 1.26 -4.16 9.27
CA THR A 190 1.84 -4.80 10.45
C THR A 190 1.54 -3.95 11.67
N TRP A 191 0.65 -4.44 12.53
CA TRP A 191 0.20 -3.73 13.73
C TRP A 191 1.22 -3.82 14.86
N ARG A 192 1.42 -2.71 15.55
CA ARG A 192 2.25 -2.64 16.77
C ARG A 192 1.38 -2.94 17.99
N ALA A 193 1.16 -4.22 18.30
CA ALA A 193 0.17 -4.67 19.26
C ALA A 193 0.79 -5.19 20.57
N TRP A 194 1.71 -4.48 21.22
CA TRP A 194 2.34 -5.02 22.43
C TRP A 194 1.68 -4.60 23.75
N GLU A 195 0.96 -3.48 23.82
CA GLU A 195 0.53 -2.91 25.11
C GLU A 195 -0.81 -2.15 25.08
N LEU A 196 -1.56 -2.17 23.99
CA LEU A 196 -2.85 -1.50 23.93
C LEU A 196 -3.99 -2.47 24.30
N PRO A 197 -4.90 -2.11 25.23
CA PRO A 197 -6.14 -2.86 25.37
C PRO A 197 -6.88 -2.79 24.03
N LEU A 198 -7.12 -3.98 23.45
CA LEU A 198 -7.74 -4.17 22.17
C LEU A 198 -9.11 -3.46 22.14
N LEU A 199 -9.17 -2.31 21.49
CA LEU A 199 -10.44 -1.84 20.95
C LEU A 199 -10.77 -2.74 19.76
N PRO A 200 -12.01 -3.23 19.65
CA PRO A 200 -12.38 -4.07 18.52
C PRO A 200 -12.33 -3.24 17.24
N LEU A 201 -11.28 -3.45 16.44
CA LEU A 201 -11.22 -2.96 15.07
C LEU A 201 -12.35 -3.64 14.30
N LYS A 202 -13.36 -2.87 13.92
CA LYS A 202 -14.36 -3.36 12.96
C LYS A 202 -13.69 -3.44 11.59
N THR A 203 -13.27 -4.64 11.22
CA THR A 203 -12.92 -4.94 9.83
C THR A 203 -14.22 -5.00 9.04
N ILE A 204 -14.44 -4.04 8.17
CA ILE A 204 -15.55 -4.07 7.20
C ILE A 204 -14.96 -4.62 5.91
N TRP A 205 -15.37 -5.83 5.55
CA TRP A 205 -15.08 -6.47 4.26
C TRP A 205 -16.05 -5.98 3.20
#